data_40392424af32e962ab7644a9502cd0ad
#
_entry.id   40392424af32e962ab7644a9502cd0ad
#
_cell.length_a   1.000
_cell.length_b   1.000
_cell.length_c   1.000
_cell.angle_alpha   90.00
_cell.angle_beta   90.00
_cell.angle_gamma   90.00
#
_symmetry.space_group_name_H-M   'P 1'
#
loop_
_entity.id
_entity.type
_entity.pdbx_description
1 polymer ?
#
loop_
_entity_poly.entity_id
_entity_poly.type
_entity_poly.pdbx_seq_one_letter_code
_entity_poly.pdbx_strand_id
1 'polypeptide(L)'
;MSDTLAHQAFKNVKTEAFLDLPPKARLDAFAWAYCCAVSEASSEQLTAEAAALGVPADYLTGLRDMKESEHTRIVAEVLRIFCDRPAGASASAVDSLLDNGRRGKAMTGANKRALKSLADMIKGKSGRFRQNLLGKRVDYSGRSVIVVGPTLKLHQCGLPKLMALELFKPFIFNKLELMGLATTIKQAKKMVETQEPVVWDILEEVIREHPVMLNRAPTLHRLGIQAFEPVLIEGKAIQLHPLVCVAFNADFDGDQMAVHVPLSLEAQLEARVLMMSTNNILSPANGKAIIVPSQDIVLGLYYLSLMKEGEPGEGKLFGSIGEIESALEAGVVTLHTKIKARYETVDADNKPTRSTIDTTPGRMKLAEVLPKHPKVSYKLLDQTLTKKEIGNLIDNVYRFCGQKATVIFADRMMQLGFKEAARAGISFGMADMVVPKAKETLVEDTRKRAAEYEQQYADGLITKGEKYNKVVDAWAKCTDRVAEEMMAGIQTVQIDEATGREKQINSIYMMSHAGARGSPAQMKQLAGMRVLMAKPSGEIIETPIISNFKEGLSVLEYFNSTHGARKGLADT
;
A
#
# COMPACT_ATOMS: atom_id res chain seq x y z
N MET A 1 36.50 -26.76 32.71
CA MET A 1 36.28 -25.32 32.50
C MET A 1 36.96 -24.96 31.18
N SER A 2 36.21 -24.69 30.17
CA SER A 2 36.73 -24.38 28.84
C SER A 2 37.56 -23.09 28.90
N ASP A 3 38.76 -23.13 28.33
CA ASP A 3 39.61 -21.97 28.17
C ASP A 3 38.94 -20.99 27.20
N THR A 4 38.11 -20.09 27.72
CA THR A 4 37.51 -19.00 26.94
C THR A 4 38.59 -17.98 26.52
N LEU A 5 38.42 -17.30 25.39
CA LEU A 5 39.34 -16.25 24.91
C LEU A 5 39.55 -15.18 25.98
N ALA A 6 38.49 -14.84 26.73
CA ALA A 6 38.60 -13.95 27.88
C ALA A 6 39.51 -14.51 28.98
N HIS A 7 39.48 -15.82 29.21
CA HIS A 7 40.34 -16.47 30.21
C HIS A 7 41.81 -16.54 29.74
N GLN A 8 42.05 -16.78 28.45
CA GLN A 8 43.39 -16.71 27.85
C GLN A 8 43.95 -15.29 27.89
N ALA A 9 43.15 -14.29 27.52
CA ALA A 9 43.55 -12.88 27.65
C ALA A 9 43.90 -12.52 29.10
N PHE A 10 43.10 -13.02 30.07
CA PHE A 10 43.39 -12.80 31.50
C PHE A 10 44.64 -13.49 31.98
N LYS A 11 44.94 -14.71 31.48
CA LYS A 11 46.19 -15.40 31.77
C LYS A 11 47.41 -14.65 31.22
N ASN A 12 47.31 -14.13 29.99
CA ASN A 12 48.42 -13.43 29.34
C ASN A 12 48.74 -12.06 29.97
N VAL A 13 47.78 -11.46 30.64
CA VAL A 13 47.91 -10.14 31.28
C VAL A 13 48.26 -10.29 32.79
N LYS A 14 48.16 -11.48 33.37
CA LYS A 14 48.39 -11.74 34.81
C LYS A 14 49.89 -11.88 35.12
N THR A 15 50.65 -10.86 34.91
CA THR A 15 52.03 -10.72 35.36
C THR A 15 52.12 -9.77 36.55
N GLU A 16 53.09 -9.95 37.44
CA GLU A 16 53.27 -9.04 38.57
C GLU A 16 53.37 -7.59 38.12
N ALA A 17 54.04 -7.33 36.98
CA ALA A 17 54.14 -6.01 36.36
C ALA A 17 52.77 -5.39 35.98
N PHE A 18 51.76 -6.19 35.71
CA PHE A 18 50.39 -5.69 35.40
C PHE A 18 49.70 -5.15 36.66
N LEU A 19 49.96 -5.73 37.82
CA LEU A 19 49.35 -5.31 39.09
C LEU A 19 49.91 -3.97 39.58
N ASP A 20 51.12 -3.58 39.14
CA ASP A 20 51.77 -2.33 39.48
C ASP A 20 51.37 -1.17 38.53
N LEU A 21 50.69 -1.45 37.44
CA LEU A 21 50.19 -0.43 36.53
C LEU A 21 49.03 0.37 37.15
N PRO A 22 48.93 1.67 36.81
CA PRO A 22 47.73 2.45 37.15
C PRO A 22 46.47 1.79 36.60
N PRO A 23 45.29 1.95 37.25
CA PRO A 23 44.04 1.30 36.84
C PRO A 23 43.68 1.48 35.37
N LYS A 24 44.00 2.63 34.78
CA LYS A 24 43.81 2.94 33.37
C LYS A 24 44.67 2.03 32.47
N ALA A 25 45.97 1.93 32.77
CA ALA A 25 46.89 1.14 31.97
C ALA A 25 46.60 -0.38 32.10
N ARG A 26 46.00 -0.84 33.20
CA ARG A 26 45.56 -2.24 33.36
C ARG A 26 44.38 -2.57 32.42
N LEU A 27 43.42 -1.67 32.31
CA LEU A 27 42.27 -1.83 31.43
C LEU A 27 42.67 -1.80 29.96
N ASP A 28 43.56 -0.85 29.59
CA ASP A 28 44.07 -0.77 28.23
C ASP A 28 44.85 -2.04 27.83
N ALA A 29 45.70 -2.55 28.73
CA ALA A 29 46.43 -3.80 28.52
C ALA A 29 45.55 -5.03 28.42
N PHE A 30 44.47 -5.10 29.21
CA PHE A 30 43.49 -6.21 29.14
C PHE A 30 42.68 -6.15 27.84
N ALA A 31 42.21 -4.97 27.45
CA ALA A 31 41.46 -4.79 26.22
C ALA A 31 42.30 -5.10 24.97
N TRP A 32 43.58 -4.70 24.99
CA TRP A 32 44.51 -5.01 23.91
C TRP A 32 44.78 -6.52 23.84
N ALA A 33 45.02 -7.19 24.98
CA ALA A 33 45.22 -8.66 25.03
C ALA A 33 43.98 -9.44 24.55
N TYR A 34 42.79 -8.96 24.87
CA TYR A 34 41.53 -9.56 24.38
C TYR A 34 41.37 -9.39 22.87
N CYS A 35 41.65 -8.20 22.34
CA CYS A 35 41.61 -7.95 20.90
C CYS A 35 42.63 -8.80 20.14
N CYS A 36 43.84 -8.98 20.66
CA CYS A 36 44.84 -9.89 20.10
C CYS A 36 44.37 -11.35 20.12
N ALA A 37 43.78 -11.80 21.23
CA ALA A 37 43.27 -13.17 21.35
C ALA A 37 42.10 -13.44 20.36
N VAL A 38 41.26 -12.47 20.11
CA VAL A 38 40.18 -12.57 19.13
C VAL A 38 40.71 -12.56 17.68
N SER A 39 41.73 -11.76 17.39
CA SER A 39 42.34 -11.68 16.04
C SER A 39 43.11 -12.95 15.65
N GLU A 40 43.68 -13.63 16.62
CA GLU A 40 44.47 -14.86 16.45
C GLU A 40 43.65 -16.16 16.57
N ALA A 41 42.39 -16.05 17.00
CA ALA A 41 41.54 -17.23 17.27
C ALA A 41 41.09 -17.91 15.96
N SER A 42 41.04 -19.23 15.99
CA SER A 42 40.47 -20.05 14.91
C SER A 42 38.95 -19.89 14.82
N SER A 43 38.37 -20.21 13.66
CA SER A 43 36.91 -20.14 13.47
C SER A 43 36.13 -21.01 14.45
N GLU A 44 36.70 -22.17 14.84
CA GLU A 44 36.08 -23.06 15.83
C GLU A 44 36.08 -22.45 17.24
N GLN A 45 37.17 -21.80 17.62
CA GLN A 45 37.28 -21.09 18.90
C GLN A 45 36.34 -19.92 18.99
N LEU A 46 36.19 -19.14 17.90
CA LEU A 46 35.23 -18.04 17.82
C LEU A 46 33.78 -18.52 17.91
N THR A 47 33.46 -19.67 17.30
CA THR A 47 32.13 -20.29 17.41
C THR A 47 31.84 -20.75 18.84
N ALA A 48 32.80 -21.35 19.51
CA ALA A 48 32.65 -21.78 20.91
C ALA A 48 32.48 -20.57 21.85
N GLU A 49 33.25 -19.51 21.67
CA GLU A 49 33.15 -18.27 22.45
C GLU A 49 31.82 -17.54 22.19
N ALA A 50 31.37 -17.51 20.95
CA ALA A 50 30.06 -16.94 20.57
C ALA A 50 28.93 -17.68 21.27
N ALA A 51 28.98 -19.00 21.32
CA ALA A 51 28.02 -19.83 22.04
C ALA A 51 28.05 -19.56 23.55
N ALA A 52 29.24 -19.38 24.13
CA ALA A 52 29.40 -19.06 25.55
C ALA A 52 28.86 -17.65 25.91
N LEU A 53 28.97 -16.70 24.98
CA LEU A 53 28.48 -15.33 25.14
C LEU A 53 27.00 -15.16 24.70
N GLY A 54 26.39 -16.20 24.10
CA GLY A 54 25.02 -16.16 23.61
C GLY A 54 24.85 -15.23 22.38
N VAL A 55 25.90 -15.04 21.58
CA VAL A 55 25.89 -14.22 20.36
C VAL A 55 26.09 -15.08 19.11
N PRO A 56 25.60 -14.70 17.93
CA PRO A 56 25.87 -15.43 16.69
C PRO A 56 27.36 -15.52 16.37
N ALA A 57 27.82 -16.66 15.87
CA ALA A 57 29.24 -16.89 15.53
C ALA A 57 29.78 -15.86 14.52
N ASP A 58 28.96 -15.45 13.56
CA ASP A 58 29.30 -14.43 12.55
C ASP A 58 29.60 -13.05 13.15
N TYR A 59 29.16 -12.81 14.37
CA TYR A 59 29.45 -11.57 15.10
C TYR A 59 30.91 -11.48 15.49
N LEU A 60 31.52 -12.56 16.04
CA LEU A 60 32.91 -12.58 16.42
C LEU A 60 33.85 -12.69 15.22
N THR A 61 33.44 -13.36 14.14
CA THR A 61 34.19 -13.37 12.87
C THR A 61 34.15 -11.99 12.21
N GLY A 62 33.03 -11.29 12.24
CA GLY A 62 32.95 -9.90 11.77
C GLY A 62 33.80 -8.92 12.62
N LEU A 63 33.94 -9.19 13.91
CA LEU A 63 34.86 -8.45 14.78
C LEU A 63 36.32 -8.72 14.42
N ARG A 64 36.71 -9.95 14.08
CA ARG A 64 38.06 -10.29 13.62
C ARG A 64 38.44 -9.59 12.33
N ASP A 65 37.50 -9.46 11.39
CA ASP A 65 37.71 -8.89 10.06
C ASP A 65 37.65 -7.34 10.04
N MET A 66 37.30 -6.70 11.17
CA MET A 66 37.41 -5.24 11.32
C MET A 66 38.88 -4.81 11.39
N LYS A 67 39.18 -3.68 10.76
CA LYS A 67 40.54 -3.11 10.83
C LYS A 67 40.92 -2.85 12.29
N GLU A 68 42.08 -3.30 12.67
CA GLU A 68 42.68 -3.21 14.02
C GLU A 68 42.57 -1.80 14.63
N SER A 69 42.64 -0.75 13.79
CA SER A 69 42.46 0.64 14.18
C SER A 69 41.04 1.03 14.66
N GLU A 70 40.00 0.38 14.18
CA GLU A 70 38.61 0.67 14.59
C GLU A 70 38.25 -0.04 15.90
N HIS A 71 38.73 -1.27 16.11
CA HIS A 71 38.60 -2.00 17.38
C HIS A 71 39.28 -1.28 18.53
N THR A 72 40.55 -0.91 18.33
CA THR A 72 41.34 -0.19 19.32
C THR A 72 40.70 1.14 19.67
N ARG A 73 40.11 1.83 18.68
CA ARG A 73 39.44 3.10 18.88
C ARG A 73 38.13 2.97 19.66
N ILE A 74 37.28 1.95 19.37
CA ILE A 74 36.03 1.72 20.10
C ILE A 74 36.31 1.31 21.54
N VAL A 75 37.27 0.40 21.76
CA VAL A 75 37.65 -0.06 23.09
C VAL A 75 38.35 1.07 23.87
N ALA A 76 39.24 1.85 23.24
CA ALA A 76 39.87 2.97 23.87
C ALA A 76 38.89 4.10 24.23
N GLU A 77 37.86 4.37 23.40
CA GLU A 77 36.82 5.36 23.70
C GLU A 77 35.92 4.91 24.85
N VAL A 78 35.56 3.63 24.89
CA VAL A 78 34.81 3.02 26.00
C VAL A 78 35.63 3.09 27.30
N LEU A 79 36.90 2.76 27.24
CA LEU A 79 37.80 2.78 28.41
C LEU A 79 38.13 4.23 28.85
N ARG A 80 38.26 5.19 27.90
CA ARG A 80 38.46 6.59 28.22
C ARG A 80 37.29 7.18 28.99
N ILE A 81 36.04 6.86 28.58
CA ILE A 81 34.83 7.25 29.30
C ILE A 81 34.82 6.69 30.72
N PHE A 82 35.39 5.49 30.93
CA PHE A 82 35.53 4.85 32.25
C PHE A 82 36.61 5.45 33.13
N CYS A 83 37.74 5.84 32.54
CA CYS A 83 38.95 6.24 33.28
C CYS A 83 39.04 7.74 33.58
N ASP A 84 38.36 8.59 32.83
CA ASP A 84 38.35 10.07 33.02
C ASP A 84 37.40 10.53 34.14
N ARG A 85 36.82 9.60 34.94
CA ARG A 85 36.02 9.97 36.10
C ARG A 85 36.73 9.68 37.43
N PRO A 86 36.59 10.62 38.41
CA PRO A 86 37.23 10.43 39.72
C PRO A 86 36.71 9.13 40.41
N ALA A 87 37.59 8.54 41.20
CA ALA A 87 37.28 7.35 41.99
C ALA A 87 35.99 7.56 42.81
N GLY A 88 34.93 6.92 42.43
CA GLY A 88 33.58 7.13 43.00
C GLY A 88 32.48 7.27 41.94
N ALA A 89 32.82 7.15 40.66
CA ALA A 89 31.82 7.03 39.62
C ALA A 89 30.99 5.77 39.88
N SER A 90 29.81 6.02 40.42
CA SER A 90 28.89 5.03 40.96
C SER A 90 28.53 3.96 39.91
N ALA A 91 28.05 2.82 40.37
CA ALA A 91 27.45 1.74 39.58
C ALA A 91 26.44 2.28 38.54
N SER A 92 25.84 3.45 38.76
CA SER A 92 24.93 4.12 37.87
C SER A 92 25.59 4.64 36.57
N ALA A 93 26.88 4.98 36.60
CA ALA A 93 27.60 5.40 35.38
C ALA A 93 27.93 4.21 34.48
N VAL A 94 28.24 3.06 35.07
CA VAL A 94 28.45 1.78 34.38
C VAL A 94 27.13 1.29 33.78
N ASP A 95 26.04 1.33 34.55
CA ASP A 95 24.71 1.00 34.07
C ASP A 95 24.29 1.88 32.87
N SER A 96 24.59 3.18 32.90
CA SER A 96 24.32 4.10 31.80
C SER A 96 25.18 3.87 30.57
N LEU A 97 26.41 3.37 30.74
CA LEU A 97 27.25 2.97 29.62
C LEU A 97 26.67 1.73 28.92
N LEU A 98 26.17 0.78 29.69
CA LEU A 98 25.57 -0.44 29.17
C LEU A 98 24.18 -0.17 28.57
N ASP A 99 23.31 0.54 29.26
CA ASP A 99 21.96 0.87 28.82
C ASP A 99 21.50 2.23 29.42
N ASN A 100 21.62 3.32 28.64
CA ASN A 100 21.35 4.68 29.07
C ASN A 100 19.85 5.04 29.00
N GLY A 101 19.00 4.36 29.56
CA GLY A 101 17.55 4.62 29.58
C GLY A 101 16.82 3.66 30.48
N ARG A 102 17.53 2.68 30.98
CA ARG A 102 16.96 1.62 31.81
C ARG A 102 16.53 2.09 33.20
N ARG A 103 17.25 3.05 33.78
CA ARG A 103 16.98 3.57 35.13
C ARG A 103 16.84 5.09 35.13
N GLY A 104 15.62 5.56 35.41
CA GLY A 104 15.37 6.98 35.65
C GLY A 104 15.70 7.90 34.47
N LYS A 105 16.31 9.03 34.75
CA LYS A 105 16.63 10.04 33.73
C LYS A 105 17.91 9.66 32.96
N ALA A 106 17.81 9.56 31.64
CA ALA A 106 18.94 9.27 30.78
C ALA A 106 20.07 10.31 30.93
N MET A 107 21.33 9.86 30.93
CA MET A 107 22.47 10.75 30.91
C MET A 107 22.54 11.49 29.55
N THR A 108 22.70 12.80 29.59
CA THR A 108 22.69 13.66 28.41
C THR A 108 24.04 14.33 28.21
N GLY A 109 24.42 14.54 26.95
CA GLY A 109 25.60 15.35 26.59
C GLY A 109 25.34 16.85 26.70
N ALA A 110 26.35 17.67 26.32
CA ALA A 110 26.27 19.13 26.35
C ALA A 110 25.05 19.69 25.59
N ASN A 111 24.61 19.02 24.52
CA ASN A 111 23.44 19.40 23.70
C ASN A 111 22.10 18.85 24.22
N LYS A 112 22.01 18.44 25.49
CA LYS A 112 20.81 17.83 26.11
C LYS A 112 20.28 16.58 25.41
N ARG A 113 21.04 15.98 24.49
CA ARG A 113 20.68 14.69 23.85
C ARG A 113 21.20 13.55 24.70
N ALA A 114 20.42 12.47 24.79
CA ALA A 114 20.86 11.26 25.48
C ALA A 114 22.14 10.71 24.82
N LEU A 115 23.12 10.32 25.65
CA LEU A 115 24.33 9.65 25.20
C LEU A 115 23.99 8.25 24.72
N LYS A 116 24.60 7.81 23.62
CA LYS A 116 24.43 6.44 23.12
C LYS A 116 25.14 5.43 24.02
N SER A 117 24.41 4.45 24.48
CA SER A 117 24.91 3.31 25.24
C SER A 117 25.27 2.14 24.33
N LEU A 118 25.92 1.10 24.87
CA LEU A 118 26.20 -0.15 24.16
C LEU A 118 24.89 -0.84 23.71
N ALA A 119 23.87 -0.82 24.55
CA ALA A 119 22.54 -1.35 24.19
C ALA A 119 21.94 -0.62 22.99
N ASP A 120 22.07 0.71 22.91
CA ASP A 120 21.58 1.51 21.78
C ASP A 120 22.32 1.23 20.47
N MET A 121 23.58 0.80 20.55
CA MET A 121 24.35 0.38 19.37
C MET A 121 23.89 -0.97 18.81
N ILE A 122 23.28 -1.80 19.62
CA ILE A 122 22.81 -3.15 19.27
C ILE A 122 21.32 -3.16 18.98
N LYS A 123 20.52 -2.53 19.85
CA LYS A 123 19.05 -2.49 19.81
C LYS A 123 18.50 -1.37 18.92
N GLY A 124 17.24 -1.51 18.54
CA GLY A 124 16.49 -0.49 17.84
C GLY A 124 16.76 -0.38 16.34
N LYS A 125 16.18 0.65 15.70
CA LYS A 125 16.27 0.86 14.24
C LYS A 125 17.68 1.16 13.75
N SER A 126 18.46 1.87 14.55
CA SER A 126 19.85 2.26 14.24
C SER A 126 20.90 1.29 14.84
N GLY A 127 20.44 0.23 15.51
CA GLY A 127 21.31 -0.80 16.06
C GLY A 127 21.81 -1.79 15.01
N ARG A 128 22.92 -2.46 15.33
CA ARG A 128 23.59 -3.39 14.40
C ARG A 128 22.70 -4.51 13.90
N PHE A 129 21.84 -5.08 14.75
CA PHE A 129 20.94 -6.15 14.33
C PHE A 129 20.02 -5.73 13.19
N ARG A 130 19.31 -4.61 13.33
CA ARG A 130 18.35 -4.17 12.31
C ARG A 130 18.99 -3.45 11.13
N GLN A 131 20.12 -2.79 11.33
CA GLN A 131 20.74 -1.97 10.29
C GLN A 131 21.75 -2.72 9.42
N ASN A 132 22.45 -3.73 9.98
CA ASN A 132 23.57 -4.38 9.30
C ASN A 132 23.47 -5.91 9.21
N LEU A 133 22.71 -6.59 10.09
CA LEU A 133 22.61 -8.05 10.12
C LEU A 133 21.32 -8.56 9.49
N LEU A 134 20.15 -8.10 9.93
CA LEU A 134 18.86 -8.52 9.38
C LEU A 134 18.59 -7.92 7.98
N GLY A 135 19.26 -6.85 7.64
CA GLY A 135 19.16 -6.22 6.33
C GLY A 135 20.34 -5.28 6.13
N LYS A 136 20.85 -5.24 4.90
CA LYS A 136 21.96 -4.37 4.49
C LYS A 136 21.52 -3.47 3.35
N ARG A 137 22.21 -2.35 3.14
CA ARG A 137 22.08 -1.59 1.90
C ARG A 137 22.68 -2.39 0.78
N VAL A 138 21.97 -2.47 -0.34
CA VAL A 138 22.38 -3.27 -1.51
C VAL A 138 22.66 -2.36 -2.68
N ASP A 139 23.64 -2.72 -3.50
CA ASP A 139 23.95 -2.07 -4.78
C ASP A 139 22.90 -2.47 -5.83
N TYR A 140 22.97 -1.87 -7.00
CA TYR A 140 22.03 -2.09 -8.11
C TYR A 140 20.56 -1.90 -7.70
N SER A 141 20.34 -0.91 -6.87
CA SER A 141 19.03 -0.48 -6.41
C SER A 141 18.87 1.03 -6.57
N GLY A 142 17.66 1.45 -6.88
CA GLY A 142 17.32 2.85 -7.05
C GLY A 142 15.98 3.15 -6.38
N ARG A 143 15.64 4.42 -6.29
CA ARG A 143 14.36 4.87 -5.73
C ARG A 143 13.85 6.05 -6.52
N SER A 144 12.56 6.05 -6.86
CA SER A 144 11.89 7.18 -7.49
C SER A 144 10.42 7.25 -7.10
N VAL A 145 9.80 8.37 -7.43
CA VAL A 145 8.35 8.58 -7.30
C VAL A 145 7.63 7.68 -8.31
N ILE A 146 6.44 7.20 -7.94
CA ILE A 146 5.58 6.41 -8.82
C ILE A 146 4.48 7.27 -9.45
N VAL A 147 4.13 6.93 -10.68
CA VAL A 147 3.00 7.48 -11.42
C VAL A 147 2.21 6.35 -12.05
N VAL A 148 0.98 6.64 -12.43
CA VAL A 148 0.12 5.65 -13.08
C VAL A 148 0.61 5.31 -14.48
N GLY A 149 0.60 4.01 -14.82
CA GLY A 149 0.88 3.50 -16.16
C GLY A 149 -0.33 2.78 -16.74
N PRO A 150 -1.35 3.49 -17.28
CA PRO A 150 -2.60 2.87 -17.73
C PRO A 150 -2.45 2.01 -18.99
N THR A 151 -1.38 2.19 -19.74
CA THR A 151 -1.08 1.43 -20.98
C THR A 151 -0.23 0.18 -20.74
N LEU A 152 0.33 0.04 -19.54
CA LEU A 152 1.14 -1.11 -19.18
C LEU A 152 0.28 -2.37 -19.07
N LYS A 153 0.89 -3.52 -19.36
CA LYS A 153 0.32 -4.83 -19.03
C LYS A 153 0.65 -5.21 -17.59
N LEU A 154 -0.11 -6.12 -17.01
CA LEU A 154 0.02 -6.49 -15.60
C LEU A 154 1.45 -6.90 -15.20
N HIS A 155 2.20 -7.55 -16.08
CA HIS A 155 3.58 -7.97 -15.84
C HIS A 155 4.62 -6.88 -16.07
N GLN A 156 4.23 -5.71 -16.55
CA GLN A 156 5.15 -4.63 -16.95
C GLN A 156 5.20 -3.51 -15.92
N CYS A 157 6.36 -2.87 -15.83
CA CYS A 157 6.53 -1.57 -15.16
C CYS A 157 7.30 -0.61 -16.06
N GLY A 158 6.98 0.68 -15.99
CA GLY A 158 7.73 1.71 -16.71
C GLY A 158 8.94 2.15 -15.89
N LEU A 159 10.15 1.92 -16.39
CA LEU A 159 11.39 2.33 -15.74
C LEU A 159 12.01 3.50 -16.49
N PRO A 160 12.34 4.62 -15.80
CA PRO A 160 13.06 5.74 -16.40
C PRO A 160 14.37 5.27 -17.04
N LYS A 161 14.58 5.61 -18.30
CA LYS A 161 15.75 5.13 -19.05
C LYS A 161 17.11 5.49 -18.42
N LEU A 162 17.22 6.67 -17.81
CA LEU A 162 18.44 7.08 -17.12
C LEU A 162 18.68 6.24 -15.85
N MET A 163 17.62 5.88 -15.14
CA MET A 163 17.71 4.98 -13.99
C MET A 163 18.07 3.56 -14.44
N ALA A 164 17.47 3.07 -15.51
CA ALA A 164 17.79 1.77 -16.08
C ALA A 164 19.25 1.68 -16.51
N LEU A 165 19.78 2.73 -17.17
CA LEU A 165 21.18 2.80 -17.58
C LEU A 165 22.13 2.64 -16.38
N GLU A 166 21.81 3.27 -15.26
CA GLU A 166 22.64 3.18 -14.04
C GLU A 166 22.55 1.81 -13.38
N LEU A 167 21.34 1.24 -13.29
CA LEU A 167 21.11 -0.03 -12.63
C LEU A 167 21.67 -1.23 -13.41
N PHE A 168 21.63 -1.18 -14.75
CA PHE A 168 22.07 -2.28 -15.61
C PHE A 168 23.50 -2.14 -16.13
N LYS A 169 24.28 -1.19 -15.60
CA LYS A 169 25.70 -0.95 -16.01
C LYS A 169 26.53 -2.22 -16.21
N PRO A 170 26.59 -3.16 -15.25
CA PRO A 170 27.43 -4.35 -15.41
C PRO A 170 27.04 -5.20 -16.62
N PHE A 171 25.75 -5.34 -16.87
CA PHE A 171 25.23 -6.12 -17.99
C PHE A 171 25.52 -5.43 -19.33
N ILE A 172 25.43 -4.09 -19.35
CA ILE A 172 25.78 -3.29 -20.54
C ILE A 172 27.27 -3.41 -20.84
N PHE A 173 28.13 -3.33 -19.84
CA PHE A 173 29.59 -3.48 -20.03
C PHE A 173 29.94 -4.86 -20.61
N ASN A 174 29.38 -5.91 -20.03
CA ASN A 174 29.56 -7.27 -20.53
C ASN A 174 29.08 -7.43 -21.99
N LYS A 175 27.93 -6.85 -22.32
CA LYS A 175 27.38 -6.95 -23.67
C LYS A 175 28.18 -6.14 -24.69
N LEU A 176 28.68 -4.93 -24.32
CA LEU A 176 29.58 -4.13 -25.15
C LEU A 176 30.89 -4.86 -25.48
N GLU A 177 31.43 -5.57 -24.49
CA GLU A 177 32.65 -6.38 -24.67
C GLU A 177 32.40 -7.60 -25.56
N LEU A 178 31.29 -8.33 -25.33
CA LEU A 178 30.89 -9.48 -26.14
C LEU A 178 30.63 -9.13 -27.61
N MET A 179 30.08 -7.95 -27.87
CA MET A 179 29.86 -7.45 -29.26
C MET A 179 31.12 -6.87 -29.90
N GLY A 180 32.24 -6.78 -29.15
CA GLY A 180 33.49 -6.22 -29.65
C GLY A 180 33.50 -4.70 -29.88
N LEU A 181 32.47 -4.00 -29.39
CA LEU A 181 32.34 -2.54 -29.49
C LEU A 181 33.26 -1.81 -28.51
N ALA A 182 33.59 -2.46 -27.41
CA ALA A 182 34.56 -1.97 -26.43
C ALA A 182 35.62 -3.06 -26.19
N THR A 183 36.88 -2.71 -26.34
CA THR A 183 38.02 -3.63 -26.11
C THR A 183 38.44 -3.65 -24.63
N THR A 184 38.07 -2.66 -23.86
CA THR A 184 38.39 -2.54 -22.43
C THR A 184 37.19 -2.02 -21.64
N ILE A 185 37.10 -2.44 -20.37
CA ILE A 185 36.07 -1.96 -19.44
C ILE A 185 36.12 -0.43 -19.29
N LYS A 186 37.32 0.18 -19.38
CA LYS A 186 37.50 1.64 -19.33
C LYS A 186 36.83 2.34 -20.50
N GLN A 187 36.93 1.77 -21.69
CA GLN A 187 36.27 2.28 -22.90
C GLN A 187 34.74 2.10 -22.79
N ALA A 188 34.27 0.93 -22.38
CA ALA A 188 32.84 0.68 -22.15
C ALA A 188 32.25 1.66 -21.14
N LYS A 189 32.97 1.94 -20.04
CA LYS A 189 32.55 2.93 -19.04
C LYS A 189 32.42 4.33 -19.66
N LYS A 190 33.39 4.75 -20.48
CA LYS A 190 33.35 6.06 -21.16
C LYS A 190 32.16 6.16 -22.11
N MET A 191 31.87 5.10 -22.92
CA MET A 191 30.73 5.08 -23.82
C MET A 191 29.40 5.20 -23.08
N VAL A 192 29.25 4.56 -21.92
CA VAL A 192 28.06 4.65 -21.09
C VAL A 192 27.94 6.06 -20.44
N GLU A 193 29.04 6.66 -20.01
CA GLU A 193 29.05 8.01 -19.46
C GLU A 193 28.71 9.08 -20.52
N THR A 194 29.17 8.89 -21.75
CA THR A 194 28.83 9.78 -22.89
C THR A 194 27.45 9.50 -23.49
N GLN A 195 26.77 8.44 -23.04
CA GLN A 195 25.43 8.06 -23.51
C GLN A 195 25.32 7.92 -25.03
N GLU A 196 26.27 7.22 -25.62
CA GLU A 196 26.27 6.97 -27.07
C GLU A 196 24.99 6.24 -27.52
N PRO A 197 24.48 6.49 -28.75
CA PRO A 197 23.24 5.86 -29.24
C PRO A 197 23.24 4.33 -29.13
N VAL A 198 24.37 3.69 -29.42
CA VAL A 198 24.55 2.24 -29.34
C VAL A 198 24.29 1.68 -27.94
N VAL A 199 24.57 2.48 -26.89
CA VAL A 199 24.34 2.05 -25.50
C VAL A 199 22.85 1.90 -25.21
N TRP A 200 22.00 2.70 -25.83
CA TRP A 200 20.55 2.61 -25.66
C TRP A 200 19.97 1.35 -26.32
N ASP A 201 20.46 0.98 -27.50
CA ASP A 201 20.05 -0.24 -28.19
C ASP A 201 20.45 -1.48 -27.38
N ILE A 202 21.66 -1.47 -26.82
CA ILE A 202 22.14 -2.53 -25.93
C ILE A 202 21.34 -2.59 -24.64
N LEU A 203 21.01 -1.45 -24.06
CA LEU A 203 20.18 -1.39 -22.86
C LEU A 203 18.80 -2.01 -23.10
N GLU A 204 18.17 -1.72 -24.25
CA GLU A 204 16.89 -2.32 -24.62
C GLU A 204 16.99 -3.84 -24.77
N GLU A 205 18.07 -4.34 -25.36
CA GLU A 205 18.31 -5.78 -25.48
C GLU A 205 18.56 -6.45 -24.12
N VAL A 206 19.34 -5.81 -23.24
CA VAL A 206 19.67 -6.34 -21.91
C VAL A 206 18.44 -6.39 -21.00
N ILE A 207 17.56 -5.40 -21.07
CA ILE A 207 16.35 -5.34 -20.26
C ILE A 207 15.32 -6.40 -20.67
N ARG A 208 15.33 -6.79 -21.93
CA ARG A 208 14.39 -7.81 -22.42
C ARG A 208 14.58 -9.10 -21.64
N GLU A 209 13.48 -9.57 -21.04
CA GLU A 209 13.42 -10.78 -20.22
C GLU A 209 14.18 -10.71 -18.86
N HIS A 210 14.75 -9.56 -18.49
CA HIS A 210 15.40 -9.37 -17.19
C HIS A 210 14.42 -8.72 -16.21
N PRO A 211 13.81 -9.47 -15.28
CA PRO A 211 12.83 -8.91 -14.35
C PRO A 211 13.49 -7.97 -13.34
N VAL A 212 12.79 -6.92 -12.94
CA VAL A 212 13.16 -6.03 -11.83
C VAL A 212 12.16 -6.18 -10.71
N MET A 213 12.62 -6.03 -9.47
CA MET A 213 11.75 -6.07 -8.30
C MET A 213 11.41 -4.65 -7.87
N LEU A 214 10.12 -4.38 -7.67
CA LEU A 214 9.62 -3.14 -7.07
C LEU A 214 9.22 -3.39 -5.62
N ASN A 215 9.59 -2.48 -4.73
CA ASN A 215 9.24 -2.52 -3.32
C ASN A 215 8.69 -1.17 -2.87
N ARG A 216 7.58 -1.18 -2.13
CA ARG A 216 7.07 -0.03 -1.40
C ARG A 216 7.21 -0.24 0.10
N ALA A 217 7.87 0.69 0.79
CA ALA A 217 7.89 0.72 2.24
C ALA A 217 6.63 1.43 2.80
N PRO A 218 6.00 0.93 3.90
CA PRO A 218 6.36 -0.25 4.66
C PRO A 218 5.93 -1.56 3.97
N THR A 219 6.81 -2.57 3.97
CA THR A 219 6.49 -3.91 3.43
C THR A 219 5.75 -4.71 4.49
N LEU A 220 4.41 -4.67 4.47
CA LEU A 220 3.57 -5.31 5.47
C LEU A 220 3.37 -6.81 5.22
N HIS A 221 3.42 -7.23 3.96
CA HIS A 221 3.25 -8.62 3.53
C HIS A 221 4.09 -8.90 2.28
N ARG A 222 4.18 -10.17 1.89
CA ARG A 222 5.04 -10.61 0.77
C ARG A 222 4.74 -9.92 -0.57
N LEU A 223 3.50 -9.49 -0.83
CA LEU A 223 3.11 -8.81 -2.06
C LEU A 223 3.56 -7.32 -2.10
N GLY A 224 4.15 -6.80 -1.04
CA GLY A 224 4.84 -5.51 -1.02
C GLY A 224 6.16 -5.52 -1.79
N ILE A 225 6.59 -6.69 -2.28
CA ILE A 225 7.70 -6.87 -3.21
C ILE A 225 7.21 -7.76 -4.35
N GLN A 226 7.21 -7.25 -5.58
CA GLN A 226 6.82 -7.99 -6.77
C GLN A 226 7.79 -7.74 -7.90
N ALA A 227 7.94 -8.72 -8.78
CA ALA A 227 8.77 -8.61 -9.97
C ALA A 227 7.94 -8.17 -11.19
N PHE A 228 8.55 -7.39 -12.05
CA PHE A 228 7.98 -6.89 -13.29
C PHE A 228 9.01 -6.93 -14.41
N GLU A 229 8.55 -7.01 -15.63
CA GLU A 229 9.39 -6.77 -16.82
C GLU A 229 9.46 -5.25 -17.05
N PRO A 230 10.67 -4.66 -17.07
CA PRO A 230 10.80 -3.22 -17.25
C PRO A 230 10.58 -2.83 -18.72
N VAL A 231 9.87 -1.73 -18.91
CA VAL A 231 9.73 -1.03 -20.18
C VAL A 231 10.36 0.34 -20.02
N LEU A 232 11.24 0.70 -20.94
CA LEU A 232 11.91 2.01 -20.89
C LEU A 232 10.92 3.12 -21.19
N ILE A 233 10.92 4.12 -20.34
CA ILE A 233 10.09 5.31 -20.47
C ILE A 233 10.92 6.58 -20.37
N GLU A 234 10.43 7.63 -21.01
CA GLU A 234 10.95 8.97 -20.81
C GLU A 234 10.47 9.53 -19.46
N GLY A 235 11.26 10.41 -18.87
CA GLY A 235 10.93 11.05 -17.60
C GLY A 235 11.76 10.53 -16.43
N LYS A 236 11.32 10.81 -15.21
CA LYS A 236 12.06 10.52 -13.96
C LYS A 236 11.27 9.63 -13.00
N ALA A 237 9.99 9.43 -13.23
CA ALA A 237 9.09 8.68 -12.36
C ALA A 237 8.88 7.26 -12.89
N ILE A 238 8.74 6.30 -11.97
CA ILE A 238 8.42 4.91 -12.30
C ILE A 238 6.93 4.81 -12.61
N GLN A 239 6.56 4.17 -13.74
CA GLN A 239 5.17 3.87 -14.03
C GLN A 239 4.78 2.52 -13.45
N LEU A 240 3.68 2.54 -12.69
CA LEU A 240 3.14 1.35 -12.04
C LEU A 240 1.77 1.00 -12.61
N HIS A 241 1.54 -0.29 -12.83
CA HIS A 241 0.25 -0.79 -13.29
C HIS A 241 -0.85 -0.56 -12.23
N PRO A 242 -2.01 0.00 -12.59
CA PRO A 242 -3.05 0.36 -11.61
C PRO A 242 -3.56 -0.80 -10.76
N LEU A 243 -3.68 -1.99 -11.31
CA LEU A 243 -4.25 -3.15 -10.60
C LEU A 243 -3.34 -3.69 -9.47
N VAL A 244 -2.04 -3.38 -9.47
CA VAL A 244 -1.13 -3.81 -8.39
C VAL A 244 -1.06 -2.82 -7.24
N CYS A 245 -1.66 -1.64 -7.36
CA CYS A 245 -1.65 -0.61 -6.31
C CYS A 245 -2.23 -1.11 -4.99
N VAL A 246 -3.28 -1.93 -5.03
CA VAL A 246 -3.90 -2.53 -3.84
C VAL A 246 -2.91 -3.45 -3.10
N ALA A 247 -2.14 -4.26 -3.84
CA ALA A 247 -1.16 -5.17 -3.28
C ALA A 247 0.00 -4.43 -2.59
N PHE A 248 0.45 -3.32 -3.17
CA PHE A 248 1.48 -2.46 -2.59
C PHE A 248 0.94 -1.47 -1.55
N ASN A 249 -0.39 -1.33 -1.43
CA ASN A 249 -1.04 -0.23 -0.71
C ASN A 249 -0.46 1.13 -1.14
N ALA A 250 -0.28 1.29 -2.47
CA ALA A 250 0.33 2.47 -3.08
C ALA A 250 -0.72 3.39 -3.67
N ASP A 251 -0.50 4.69 -3.55
CA ASP A 251 -1.23 5.72 -4.25
C ASP A 251 -0.25 6.68 -4.97
N PHE A 252 -0.79 7.55 -5.82
CA PHE A 252 0.02 8.41 -6.67
C PHE A 252 0.07 9.86 -6.15
N ASP A 253 0.05 10.03 -4.84
CA ASP A 253 0.10 11.34 -4.16
C ASP A 253 1.53 11.83 -3.87
N GLY A 254 2.54 11.10 -4.32
CA GLY A 254 3.97 11.37 -4.08
C GLY A 254 4.71 10.18 -3.49
N ASP A 255 4.05 9.01 -3.43
CA ASP A 255 4.68 7.77 -2.99
C ASP A 255 5.92 7.44 -3.82
N GLN A 256 6.90 6.85 -3.15
CA GLN A 256 8.14 6.38 -3.77
C GLN A 256 8.25 4.86 -3.65
N MET A 257 8.83 4.24 -4.67
CA MET A 257 9.15 2.82 -4.66
C MET A 257 10.64 2.60 -4.92
N ALA A 258 11.18 1.56 -4.30
CA ALA A 258 12.52 1.08 -4.57
C ALA A 258 12.49 0.07 -5.72
N VAL A 259 13.52 0.13 -6.57
CA VAL A 259 13.78 -0.81 -7.67
C VAL A 259 15.02 -1.59 -7.34
N HIS A 260 14.98 -2.90 -7.51
CA HIS A 260 16.13 -3.80 -7.31
C HIS A 260 16.31 -4.67 -8.54
N VAL A 261 17.54 -4.83 -8.99
CA VAL A 261 17.89 -5.69 -10.13
C VAL A 261 18.50 -6.99 -9.61
N PRO A 262 17.88 -8.16 -9.85
CA PRO A 262 18.50 -9.44 -9.53
C PRO A 262 19.71 -9.67 -10.43
N LEU A 263 20.86 -10.02 -9.83
CA LEU A 263 22.13 -10.12 -10.55
C LEU A 263 22.41 -11.53 -11.06
N SER A 264 22.18 -12.57 -10.23
CA SER A 264 22.43 -13.95 -10.61
C SER A 264 21.27 -14.55 -11.42
N LEU A 265 21.56 -15.57 -12.20
CA LEU A 265 20.56 -16.30 -12.99
C LEU A 265 19.51 -16.96 -12.08
N GLU A 266 19.93 -17.48 -10.94
CA GLU A 266 19.06 -18.09 -9.94
C GLU A 266 18.09 -17.05 -9.37
N ALA A 267 18.58 -15.85 -9.02
CA ALA A 267 17.76 -14.76 -8.51
C ALA A 267 16.76 -14.24 -9.58
N GLN A 268 17.17 -14.18 -10.84
CA GLN A 268 16.28 -13.84 -11.96
C GLN A 268 15.20 -14.90 -12.15
N LEU A 269 15.55 -16.17 -12.05
CA LEU A 269 14.60 -17.27 -12.13
C LEU A 269 13.59 -17.25 -10.99
N GLU A 270 14.04 -17.05 -9.74
CA GLU A 270 13.15 -16.87 -8.58
C GLU A 270 12.21 -15.68 -8.77
N ALA A 271 12.73 -14.54 -9.22
CA ALA A 271 11.91 -13.36 -9.51
C ALA A 271 10.83 -13.67 -10.55
N ARG A 272 11.18 -14.40 -11.62
CA ARG A 272 10.27 -14.72 -12.71
C ARG A 272 9.21 -15.77 -12.33
N VAL A 273 9.60 -16.81 -11.59
CA VAL A 273 8.70 -17.93 -11.27
C VAL A 273 7.82 -17.62 -10.05
N LEU A 274 8.37 -17.00 -9.02
CA LEU A 274 7.68 -16.82 -7.74
C LEU A 274 7.14 -15.39 -7.52
N MET A 275 7.90 -14.37 -7.95
CA MET A 275 7.64 -12.99 -7.56
C MET A 275 6.94 -12.16 -8.64
N MET A 276 6.78 -12.69 -9.85
CA MET A 276 6.09 -11.97 -10.93
C MET A 276 4.68 -11.56 -10.49
N SER A 277 4.27 -10.34 -10.81
CA SER A 277 2.93 -9.81 -10.50
C SER A 277 1.80 -10.69 -11.03
N THR A 278 2.00 -11.30 -12.20
CA THR A 278 1.06 -12.25 -12.81
C THR A 278 0.87 -13.53 -12.01
N ASN A 279 1.85 -13.94 -11.20
CA ASN A 279 1.79 -15.13 -10.36
C ASN A 279 1.13 -14.85 -8.99
N ASN A 280 1.01 -13.59 -8.62
CA ASN A 280 0.51 -13.13 -7.33
C ASN A 280 -0.90 -12.52 -7.45
N ILE A 281 -1.83 -13.29 -8.02
CA ILE A 281 -3.23 -12.88 -8.23
C ILE A 281 -4.04 -12.93 -6.94
N LEU A 282 -3.78 -13.92 -6.07
CA LEU A 282 -4.52 -14.15 -4.86
C LEU A 282 -3.83 -13.57 -3.63
N SER A 283 -4.62 -13.02 -2.71
CA SER A 283 -4.14 -12.57 -1.41
C SER A 283 -3.79 -13.77 -0.52
N PRO A 284 -2.62 -13.81 0.12
CA PRO A 284 -2.26 -14.87 1.05
C PRO A 284 -3.08 -14.85 2.35
N ALA A 285 -3.74 -13.73 2.67
CA ALA A 285 -4.51 -13.59 3.91
C ALA A 285 -5.86 -14.32 3.85
N ASN A 286 -6.56 -14.27 2.72
CA ASN A 286 -7.93 -14.76 2.59
C ASN A 286 -8.21 -15.57 1.31
N GLY A 287 -7.21 -15.73 0.44
CA GLY A 287 -7.34 -16.48 -0.82
C GLY A 287 -8.23 -15.82 -1.88
N LYS A 288 -8.67 -14.57 -1.68
CA LYS A 288 -9.44 -13.81 -2.68
C LYS A 288 -8.50 -13.10 -3.64
N ALA A 289 -8.99 -12.79 -4.85
CA ALA A 289 -8.22 -12.01 -5.80
C ALA A 289 -7.85 -10.64 -5.21
N ILE A 290 -6.55 -10.29 -5.27
CA ILE A 290 -6.05 -8.98 -4.85
C ILE A 290 -5.97 -8.00 -6.03
N ILE A 291 -5.88 -8.52 -7.26
CA ILE A 291 -5.90 -7.77 -8.50
C ILE A 291 -7.35 -7.40 -8.83
N VAL A 292 -7.88 -6.44 -8.09
CA VAL A 292 -9.24 -5.97 -8.27
C VAL A 292 -9.22 -4.53 -8.76
N PRO A 293 -9.99 -4.19 -9.80
CA PRO A 293 -10.15 -2.81 -10.24
C PRO A 293 -10.59 -1.87 -9.12
N SER A 294 -10.19 -0.61 -9.22
CA SER A 294 -10.52 0.43 -8.26
C SER A 294 -10.83 1.75 -8.98
N GLN A 295 -11.43 2.68 -8.27
CA GLN A 295 -11.68 4.05 -8.72
C GLN A 295 -12.31 4.13 -10.13
N ASP A 296 -11.65 4.78 -11.09
CA ASP A 296 -12.19 5.07 -12.42
C ASP A 296 -12.52 3.82 -13.22
N ILE A 297 -11.77 2.73 -13.04
CA ILE A 297 -12.04 1.46 -13.71
C ILE A 297 -13.40 0.91 -13.26
N VAL A 298 -13.64 0.89 -11.95
CA VAL A 298 -14.93 0.45 -11.38
C VAL A 298 -16.06 1.34 -11.86
N LEU A 299 -15.85 2.66 -11.88
CA LEU A 299 -16.86 3.62 -12.33
C LEU A 299 -17.25 3.40 -13.79
N GLY A 300 -16.26 3.18 -14.67
CA GLY A 300 -16.53 2.90 -16.09
C GLY A 300 -17.27 1.57 -16.32
N LEU A 301 -16.88 0.52 -15.61
CA LEU A 301 -17.56 -0.78 -15.67
C LEU A 301 -18.97 -0.71 -15.10
N TYR A 302 -19.16 0.01 -14.01
CA TYR A 302 -20.48 0.26 -13.43
C TYR A 302 -21.37 1.00 -14.43
N TYR A 303 -20.88 2.07 -15.03
CA TYR A 303 -21.62 2.84 -16.05
C TYR A 303 -22.04 1.95 -17.21
N LEU A 304 -21.17 1.09 -17.74
CA LEU A 304 -21.51 0.11 -18.78
C LEU A 304 -22.61 -0.87 -18.38
N SER A 305 -22.66 -1.23 -17.11
CA SER A 305 -23.62 -2.25 -16.62
C SER A 305 -24.99 -1.70 -16.29
N LEU A 306 -25.17 -0.36 -16.30
CA LEU A 306 -26.46 0.26 -16.04
C LEU A 306 -27.48 -0.09 -17.13
N MET A 307 -28.74 -0.15 -16.75
CA MET A 307 -29.88 -0.32 -17.63
C MET A 307 -30.86 0.82 -17.37
N LYS A 308 -31.39 1.41 -18.42
CA LYS A 308 -32.42 2.46 -18.37
C LYS A 308 -33.63 2.04 -19.19
N GLU A 309 -34.79 2.42 -18.72
CA GLU A 309 -36.06 2.22 -19.42
C GLU A 309 -36.43 3.46 -20.25
N GLY A 310 -37.22 3.29 -21.32
CA GLY A 310 -37.65 4.39 -22.19
C GLY A 310 -36.59 4.96 -23.13
N GLU A 311 -35.45 4.28 -23.29
CA GLU A 311 -34.40 4.70 -24.21
C GLU A 311 -34.72 4.32 -25.68
N PRO A 312 -34.16 5.06 -26.67
CA PRO A 312 -34.41 4.77 -28.07
C PRO A 312 -33.95 3.36 -28.45
N GLY A 313 -34.77 2.65 -29.26
CA GLY A 313 -34.44 1.29 -29.72
C GLY A 313 -34.70 0.18 -28.75
N GLU A 314 -35.47 0.40 -27.70
CA GLU A 314 -35.83 -0.64 -26.72
C GLU A 314 -36.51 -1.84 -27.39
N GLY A 315 -36.12 -3.06 -26.96
CA GLY A 315 -36.67 -4.33 -27.44
C GLY A 315 -36.17 -4.80 -28.81
N LYS A 316 -35.28 -4.06 -29.48
CA LYS A 316 -34.69 -4.51 -30.76
C LYS A 316 -33.82 -5.75 -30.58
N LEU A 317 -33.86 -6.61 -31.61
CA LEU A 317 -33.07 -7.86 -31.66
C LEU A 317 -31.81 -7.65 -32.50
N PHE A 318 -30.67 -8.03 -31.95
CA PHE A 318 -29.37 -8.00 -32.60
C PHE A 318 -28.74 -9.38 -32.69
N GLY A 319 -28.17 -9.69 -33.86
CA GLY A 319 -27.58 -11.01 -34.16
C GLY A 319 -26.09 -11.10 -33.76
N SER A 320 -25.39 -9.99 -33.70
CA SER A 320 -23.96 -9.93 -33.40
C SER A 320 -23.56 -8.65 -32.66
N ILE A 321 -22.38 -8.67 -32.03
CA ILE A 321 -21.81 -7.48 -31.37
C ILE A 321 -21.52 -6.36 -32.36
N GLY A 322 -21.05 -6.69 -33.58
CA GLY A 322 -20.81 -5.70 -34.63
C GLY A 322 -22.06 -4.95 -35.05
N GLU A 323 -23.23 -5.59 -35.11
CA GLU A 323 -24.52 -4.92 -35.34
C GLU A 323 -24.86 -3.94 -34.21
N ILE A 324 -24.59 -4.33 -32.95
CA ILE A 324 -24.81 -3.49 -31.78
C ILE A 324 -23.89 -2.26 -31.84
N GLU A 325 -22.62 -2.43 -32.21
CA GLU A 325 -21.68 -1.31 -32.36
C GLU A 325 -22.10 -0.34 -33.46
N SER A 326 -22.48 -0.86 -34.61
CA SER A 326 -23.00 -0.04 -35.71
C SER A 326 -24.27 0.70 -35.31
N ALA A 327 -25.17 0.07 -34.56
CA ALA A 327 -26.38 0.71 -34.04
C ALA A 327 -26.10 1.78 -32.97
N LEU A 328 -25.05 1.59 -32.16
CA LEU A 328 -24.57 2.59 -31.21
C LEU A 328 -23.97 3.82 -31.93
N GLU A 329 -23.15 3.59 -32.96
CA GLU A 329 -22.57 4.67 -33.77
C GLU A 329 -23.62 5.46 -34.54
N ALA A 330 -24.63 4.76 -35.06
CA ALA A 330 -25.79 5.39 -35.74
C ALA A 330 -26.77 6.08 -34.77
N GLY A 331 -26.58 5.97 -33.45
CA GLY A 331 -27.48 6.55 -32.44
C GLY A 331 -28.86 5.91 -32.37
N VAL A 332 -29.04 4.71 -32.95
CA VAL A 332 -30.30 3.96 -32.94
C VAL A 332 -30.60 3.36 -31.56
N VAL A 333 -29.56 3.04 -30.80
CA VAL A 333 -29.61 2.58 -29.42
C VAL A 333 -28.55 3.31 -28.59
N THR A 334 -28.77 3.38 -27.28
CA THR A 334 -27.77 3.88 -26.32
C THR A 334 -27.07 2.74 -25.61
N LEU A 335 -26.02 3.03 -24.83
CA LEU A 335 -25.31 2.02 -24.04
C LEU A 335 -26.21 1.31 -23.01
N HIS A 336 -27.28 1.98 -22.55
CA HIS A 336 -28.14 1.55 -21.45
C HIS A 336 -29.49 1.00 -21.91
N THR A 337 -29.78 1.06 -23.21
CA THR A 337 -31.05 0.59 -23.79
C THR A 337 -31.22 -0.90 -23.56
N LYS A 338 -32.42 -1.33 -23.15
CA LYS A 338 -32.76 -2.75 -23.03
C LYS A 338 -32.98 -3.34 -24.42
N ILE A 339 -32.12 -4.29 -24.82
CA ILE A 339 -32.14 -4.96 -26.12
C ILE A 339 -32.20 -6.47 -25.97
N LYS A 340 -32.54 -7.15 -27.06
CA LYS A 340 -32.39 -8.61 -27.19
C LYS A 340 -31.16 -8.89 -28.05
N ALA A 341 -30.21 -9.67 -27.52
CA ALA A 341 -29.00 -10.01 -28.26
C ALA A 341 -28.77 -11.52 -28.30
N ARG A 342 -28.25 -12.00 -29.41
CA ARG A 342 -27.77 -13.37 -29.51
C ARG A 342 -26.38 -13.45 -28.93
N TYR A 343 -26.20 -14.32 -27.94
CA TYR A 343 -24.92 -14.57 -27.28
C TYR A 343 -24.50 -16.02 -27.48
N GLU A 344 -23.24 -16.22 -27.84
CA GLU A 344 -22.64 -17.55 -27.95
C GLU A 344 -22.03 -17.97 -26.62
N THR A 345 -22.64 -18.94 -25.98
CA THR A 345 -22.07 -19.64 -24.82
C THR A 345 -21.46 -20.95 -25.25
N VAL A 346 -20.60 -21.48 -24.42
CA VAL A 346 -20.02 -22.82 -24.60
C VAL A 346 -20.62 -23.74 -23.57
N ASP A 347 -21.24 -24.84 -24.02
CA ASP A 347 -21.83 -25.85 -23.14
C ASP A 347 -20.76 -26.72 -22.47
N ALA A 348 -21.20 -27.58 -21.53
CA ALA A 348 -20.31 -28.52 -20.82
C ALA A 348 -19.46 -29.41 -21.76
N ASP A 349 -19.95 -29.67 -22.97
CA ASP A 349 -19.30 -30.45 -24.02
C ASP A 349 -18.40 -29.59 -24.95
N ASN A 350 -18.09 -28.38 -24.60
CA ASN A 350 -17.35 -27.40 -25.41
C ASN A 350 -18.00 -27.08 -26.77
N LYS A 351 -19.31 -27.30 -26.93
CA LYS A 351 -20.01 -26.92 -28.15
C LYS A 351 -20.56 -25.51 -28.04
N PRO A 352 -20.42 -24.67 -29.09
CA PRO A 352 -21.00 -23.33 -29.09
C PRO A 352 -22.52 -23.41 -29.17
N THR A 353 -23.21 -22.92 -28.15
CA THR A 353 -24.67 -22.79 -28.09
C THR A 353 -25.05 -21.33 -28.17
N ARG A 354 -25.96 -20.99 -29.08
CA ARG A 354 -26.48 -19.65 -29.25
C ARG A 354 -27.81 -19.51 -28.51
N SER A 355 -27.85 -18.55 -27.61
CA SER A 355 -29.09 -18.18 -26.88
C SER A 355 -29.43 -16.70 -27.11
N THR A 356 -30.70 -16.38 -27.13
CA THR A 356 -31.15 -14.98 -27.12
C THR A 356 -31.36 -14.57 -25.66
N ILE A 357 -30.75 -13.49 -25.29
CA ILE A 357 -30.78 -12.92 -23.93
C ILE A 357 -31.28 -11.50 -23.95
N ASP A 358 -32.02 -11.09 -22.92
CA ASP A 358 -32.37 -9.71 -22.66
C ASP A 358 -31.18 -9.02 -21.97
N THR A 359 -30.68 -7.94 -22.55
CA THR A 359 -29.44 -7.31 -22.08
C THR A 359 -29.37 -5.84 -22.47
N THR A 360 -28.18 -5.23 -22.30
CA THR A 360 -27.87 -3.89 -22.80
C THR A 360 -26.62 -3.92 -23.69
N PRO A 361 -26.45 -2.96 -24.62
CA PRO A 361 -25.25 -2.83 -25.44
C PRO A 361 -23.96 -2.74 -24.59
N GLY A 362 -24.01 -2.05 -23.45
CA GLY A 362 -22.88 -1.96 -22.54
C GLY A 362 -22.47 -3.29 -21.94
N ARG A 363 -23.44 -4.14 -21.49
CA ARG A 363 -23.17 -5.48 -20.97
C ARG A 363 -22.65 -6.43 -22.05
N MET A 364 -23.06 -6.24 -23.30
CA MET A 364 -22.53 -7.04 -24.42
C MET A 364 -21.07 -6.71 -24.72
N LYS A 365 -20.63 -5.45 -24.62
CA LYS A 365 -19.22 -5.08 -24.71
C LYS A 365 -18.38 -5.72 -23.58
N LEU A 366 -18.91 -5.79 -22.37
CA LEU A 366 -18.28 -6.53 -21.27
C LEU A 366 -18.19 -8.04 -21.54
N ALA A 367 -19.21 -8.60 -22.15
CA ALA A 367 -19.24 -10.02 -22.51
C ALA A 367 -18.18 -10.41 -23.54
N GLU A 368 -17.77 -9.49 -24.42
CA GLU A 368 -16.69 -9.71 -25.37
C GLU A 368 -15.34 -9.94 -24.69
N VAL A 369 -15.12 -9.24 -23.58
CA VAL A 369 -13.87 -9.36 -22.81
C VAL A 369 -13.84 -10.65 -21.97
N LEU A 370 -14.99 -11.23 -21.67
CA LEU A 370 -15.11 -12.42 -20.82
C LEU A 370 -14.55 -13.66 -21.56
N PRO A 371 -13.68 -14.44 -20.88
CA PRO A 371 -13.22 -15.71 -21.47
C PRO A 371 -14.37 -16.70 -21.64
N LYS A 372 -14.47 -17.32 -22.82
CA LYS A 372 -15.52 -18.31 -23.14
C LYS A 372 -15.20 -19.63 -22.41
N HIS A 373 -15.96 -19.91 -21.34
CA HIS A 373 -15.84 -21.14 -20.57
C HIS A 373 -17.22 -21.58 -20.05
N PRO A 374 -17.54 -22.88 -20.05
CA PRO A 374 -18.88 -23.39 -19.67
C PRO A 374 -19.36 -22.94 -18.29
N LYS A 375 -18.43 -22.85 -17.33
CA LYS A 375 -18.75 -22.45 -15.94
C LYS A 375 -18.75 -20.95 -15.69
N VAL A 376 -18.29 -20.15 -16.65
CA VAL A 376 -18.30 -18.67 -16.57
C VAL A 376 -19.49 -18.17 -17.38
N SER A 377 -20.67 -18.17 -16.76
CA SER A 377 -21.92 -17.81 -17.41
C SER A 377 -22.07 -16.30 -17.58
N TYR A 378 -22.72 -15.89 -18.68
CA TYR A 378 -23.16 -14.52 -18.92
C TYR A 378 -24.00 -13.94 -17.76
N LYS A 379 -24.75 -14.77 -17.03
CA LYS A 379 -25.55 -14.34 -15.87
C LYS A 379 -24.75 -13.55 -14.82
N LEU A 380 -23.43 -13.76 -14.75
CA LEU A 380 -22.56 -13.01 -13.85
C LEU A 380 -22.39 -11.55 -14.28
N LEU A 381 -22.63 -11.23 -15.57
CA LEU A 381 -22.58 -9.89 -16.13
C LEU A 381 -23.95 -9.22 -16.22
N ASP A 382 -25.03 -10.00 -16.15
CA ASP A 382 -26.39 -9.48 -16.29
C ASP A 382 -26.92 -8.87 -14.99
N GLN A 383 -26.10 -8.03 -14.39
CA GLN A 383 -26.38 -7.26 -13.19
C GLN A 383 -25.57 -5.97 -13.18
N THR A 384 -25.92 -5.06 -12.30
CA THR A 384 -25.10 -3.86 -12.09
C THR A 384 -23.81 -4.23 -11.39
N LEU A 385 -22.67 -3.96 -12.05
CA LEU A 385 -21.36 -4.38 -11.58
C LEU A 385 -20.79 -3.37 -10.57
N THR A 386 -20.91 -3.70 -9.31
CA THR A 386 -20.20 -3.00 -8.22
C THR A 386 -18.78 -3.58 -8.05
N LYS A 387 -17.95 -2.90 -7.26
CA LYS A 387 -16.59 -3.38 -6.95
C LYS A 387 -16.59 -4.82 -6.40
N LYS A 388 -17.61 -5.19 -5.64
CA LYS A 388 -17.75 -6.52 -5.06
C LYS A 388 -18.04 -7.58 -6.13
N GLU A 389 -18.99 -7.30 -7.03
CA GLU A 389 -19.34 -8.20 -8.14
C GLU A 389 -18.18 -8.37 -9.12
N ILE A 390 -17.44 -7.29 -9.41
CA ILE A 390 -16.21 -7.35 -10.22
C ILE A 390 -15.16 -8.25 -9.55
N GLY A 391 -14.96 -8.12 -8.24
CA GLY A 391 -14.07 -9.01 -7.49
C GLY A 391 -14.48 -10.48 -7.57
N ASN A 392 -15.77 -10.76 -7.41
CA ASN A 392 -16.33 -12.11 -7.55
C ASN A 392 -16.17 -12.65 -8.98
N LEU A 393 -16.33 -11.80 -9.99
CA LEU A 393 -16.16 -12.17 -11.39
C LEU A 393 -14.70 -12.58 -11.67
N ILE A 394 -13.73 -11.82 -11.19
CA ILE A 394 -12.30 -12.14 -11.33
C ILE A 394 -11.97 -13.45 -10.61
N ASP A 395 -12.49 -13.67 -9.41
CA ASP A 395 -12.28 -14.92 -8.66
C ASP A 395 -12.86 -16.13 -9.41
N ASN A 396 -14.05 -16.00 -9.99
CA ASN A 396 -14.65 -17.05 -10.81
C ASN A 396 -13.83 -17.35 -12.08
N VAL A 397 -13.37 -16.31 -12.77
CA VAL A 397 -12.50 -16.48 -13.96
C VAL A 397 -11.19 -17.17 -13.57
N TYR A 398 -10.60 -16.79 -12.44
CA TYR A 398 -9.38 -17.43 -11.96
C TYR A 398 -9.56 -18.93 -11.67
N ARG A 399 -10.65 -19.28 -10.98
CA ARG A 399 -10.94 -20.67 -10.59
C ARG A 399 -11.23 -21.58 -11.77
N PHE A 400 -11.89 -21.07 -12.80
CA PHE A 400 -12.35 -21.91 -13.93
C PHE A 400 -11.49 -21.79 -15.19
N CYS A 401 -10.93 -20.62 -15.47
CA CYS A 401 -10.14 -20.39 -16.70
C CYS A 401 -8.63 -20.37 -16.43
N GLY A 402 -8.20 -20.35 -15.16
CA GLY A 402 -6.80 -20.34 -14.78
C GLY A 402 -6.12 -18.96 -14.85
N GLN A 403 -4.87 -18.93 -14.45
CA GLN A 403 -4.08 -17.71 -14.24
C GLN A 403 -3.93 -16.84 -15.49
N LYS A 404 -3.49 -17.43 -16.60
CA LYS A 404 -3.21 -16.70 -17.85
C LYS A 404 -4.45 -15.98 -18.39
N ALA A 405 -5.58 -16.69 -18.41
CA ALA A 405 -6.85 -16.10 -18.87
C ALA A 405 -7.30 -14.96 -17.95
N THR A 406 -7.09 -15.08 -16.65
CA THR A 406 -7.44 -14.04 -15.66
C THR A 406 -6.61 -12.78 -15.85
N VAL A 407 -5.31 -12.91 -16.11
CA VAL A 407 -4.44 -11.75 -16.36
C VAL A 407 -4.88 -10.99 -17.61
N ILE A 408 -5.12 -11.71 -18.71
CA ILE A 408 -5.58 -11.10 -19.96
C ILE A 408 -6.97 -10.45 -19.78
N PHE A 409 -7.85 -11.11 -19.06
CA PHE A 409 -9.17 -10.58 -18.72
C PHE A 409 -9.09 -9.31 -17.89
N ALA A 410 -8.25 -9.28 -16.85
CA ALA A 410 -8.06 -8.13 -15.98
C ALA A 410 -7.51 -6.91 -16.76
N ASP A 411 -6.50 -7.12 -17.62
CA ASP A 411 -5.93 -6.05 -18.45
C ASP A 411 -6.96 -5.47 -19.43
N ARG A 412 -7.70 -6.32 -20.13
CA ARG A 412 -8.76 -5.88 -21.05
C ARG A 412 -9.89 -5.15 -20.33
N MET A 413 -10.29 -5.65 -19.16
CA MET A 413 -11.32 -5.04 -18.34
C MET A 413 -10.88 -3.67 -17.82
N MET A 414 -9.61 -3.52 -17.43
CA MET A 414 -9.03 -2.24 -17.04
C MET A 414 -9.08 -1.22 -18.19
N GLN A 415 -8.64 -1.61 -19.38
CA GLN A 415 -8.65 -0.74 -20.56
C GLN A 415 -10.07 -0.30 -20.94
N LEU A 416 -11.02 -1.25 -20.92
CA LEU A 416 -12.43 -0.97 -21.18
C LEU A 416 -12.99 -0.01 -20.10
N GLY A 417 -12.69 -0.25 -18.82
CA GLY A 417 -13.13 0.60 -17.72
C GLY A 417 -12.63 2.03 -17.85
N PHE A 418 -11.36 2.24 -18.15
CA PHE A 418 -10.82 3.59 -18.38
C PHE A 418 -11.44 4.29 -19.60
N LYS A 419 -11.58 3.57 -20.72
CA LYS A 419 -12.17 4.09 -21.95
C LYS A 419 -13.61 4.57 -21.71
N GLU A 420 -14.40 3.76 -21.05
CA GLU A 420 -15.82 4.08 -20.84
C GLU A 420 -16.03 5.07 -19.68
N ALA A 421 -15.14 5.12 -18.67
CA ALA A 421 -15.15 6.18 -17.66
C ALA A 421 -14.85 7.55 -18.28
N ALA A 422 -13.86 7.62 -19.15
CA ALA A 422 -13.55 8.86 -19.91
C ALA A 422 -14.71 9.28 -20.81
N ARG A 423 -15.35 8.31 -21.49
CA ARG A 423 -16.51 8.57 -22.36
C ARG A 423 -17.74 9.02 -21.58
N ALA A 424 -17.97 8.44 -20.40
CA ALA A 424 -19.11 8.78 -19.56
C ALA A 424 -19.04 10.21 -19.02
N GLY A 425 -17.84 10.76 -18.81
CA GLY A 425 -17.63 12.12 -18.34
C GLY A 425 -18.30 12.40 -16.99
N ILE A 426 -18.31 11.42 -16.07
CA ILE A 426 -18.99 11.53 -14.78
C ILE A 426 -18.23 12.52 -13.91
N SER A 427 -18.91 13.59 -13.55
CA SER A 427 -18.41 14.66 -12.72
C SER A 427 -19.44 14.99 -11.64
N PHE A 428 -19.02 15.59 -10.54
CA PHE A 428 -19.94 16.05 -9.50
C PHE A 428 -19.59 17.45 -9.02
N GLY A 429 -20.60 18.17 -8.63
CA GLY A 429 -20.48 19.50 -8.06
C GLY A 429 -21.23 19.60 -6.72
N MET A 430 -21.17 20.77 -6.11
CA MET A 430 -21.84 21.04 -4.84
C MET A 430 -23.37 20.92 -4.95
N ALA A 431 -23.92 21.16 -6.13
CA ALA A 431 -25.35 21.05 -6.40
C ALA A 431 -25.87 19.61 -6.34
N ASP A 432 -25.04 18.64 -6.72
CA ASP A 432 -25.39 17.22 -6.74
C ASP A 432 -25.55 16.61 -5.35
N MET A 433 -25.03 17.29 -4.31
CA MET A 433 -25.23 16.95 -2.91
C MET A 433 -26.63 17.43 -2.48
N VAL A 434 -27.64 16.59 -2.63
CA VAL A 434 -29.01 16.93 -2.28
C VAL A 434 -29.24 16.73 -0.78
N VAL A 435 -29.59 17.80 -0.08
CA VAL A 435 -30.01 17.74 1.34
C VAL A 435 -31.47 17.32 1.38
N PRO A 436 -31.85 16.27 2.13
CA PRO A 436 -33.24 15.82 2.21
C PRO A 436 -34.12 16.87 2.89
N LYS A 437 -35.28 17.17 2.28
CA LYS A 437 -36.25 18.12 2.87
C LYS A 437 -36.79 17.69 4.23
N ALA A 438 -36.86 16.37 4.46
CA ALA A 438 -37.29 15.79 5.72
C ALA A 438 -36.30 16.01 6.89
N LYS A 439 -35.09 16.48 6.62
CA LYS A 439 -34.05 16.69 7.65
C LYS A 439 -34.51 17.59 8.78
N GLU A 440 -35.12 18.75 8.43
CA GLU A 440 -35.53 19.75 9.41
C GLU A 440 -36.60 19.18 10.37
N THR A 441 -37.61 18.47 9.84
CA THR A 441 -38.66 17.87 10.63
C THR A 441 -38.15 16.77 11.56
N LEU A 442 -37.27 15.89 11.07
CA LEU A 442 -36.66 14.80 11.85
C LEU A 442 -35.77 15.35 12.98
N VAL A 443 -35.04 16.40 12.70
CA VAL A 443 -34.16 17.06 13.69
C VAL A 443 -35.02 17.74 14.77
N GLU A 444 -36.10 18.43 14.39
CA GLU A 444 -36.97 19.12 15.34
C GLU A 444 -37.71 18.14 16.25
N ASP A 445 -38.22 17.05 15.72
CA ASP A 445 -38.83 16.00 16.53
C ASP A 445 -37.83 15.37 17.52
N THR A 446 -36.59 15.21 17.11
CA THR A 446 -35.54 14.66 17.98
C THR A 446 -35.15 15.67 19.06
N ARG A 447 -35.11 16.96 18.73
CA ARG A 447 -34.90 18.04 19.75
C ARG A 447 -36.00 18.03 20.80
N LYS A 448 -37.28 17.90 20.42
CA LYS A 448 -38.40 17.79 21.36
C LYS A 448 -38.23 16.60 22.31
N ARG A 449 -37.89 15.43 21.77
CA ARG A 449 -37.63 14.24 22.61
C ARG A 449 -36.43 14.41 23.53
N ALA A 450 -35.36 15.04 23.07
CA ALA A 450 -34.19 15.32 23.90
C ALA A 450 -34.55 16.28 25.07
N ALA A 451 -35.38 17.29 24.79
CA ALA A 451 -35.89 18.21 25.83
C ALA A 451 -36.81 17.49 26.84
N GLU A 452 -37.64 16.52 26.39
CA GLU A 452 -38.45 15.70 27.29
C GLU A 452 -37.55 14.84 28.22
N TYR A 453 -36.45 14.27 27.71
CA TYR A 453 -35.50 13.52 28.55
C TYR A 453 -34.77 14.45 29.55
N GLU A 454 -34.51 15.68 29.15
CA GLU A 454 -33.91 16.68 30.03
C GLU A 454 -34.88 17.08 31.17
N GLN A 455 -36.17 17.24 30.82
CA GLN A 455 -37.23 17.50 31.83
C GLN A 455 -37.39 16.31 32.78
N GLN A 456 -37.44 15.07 32.28
CA GLN A 456 -37.51 13.87 33.12
C GLN A 456 -36.32 13.75 34.09
N TYR A 457 -35.14 14.21 33.67
CA TYR A 457 -33.98 14.25 34.55
C TYR A 457 -34.12 15.36 35.59
N ALA A 458 -34.61 16.54 35.22
CA ALA A 458 -34.87 17.63 36.15
C ALA A 458 -35.92 17.28 37.21
N ASP A 459 -36.94 16.51 36.81
CA ASP A 459 -37.99 15.98 37.67
C ASP A 459 -37.53 14.80 38.55
N GLY A 460 -36.28 14.34 38.40
CA GLY A 460 -35.71 13.25 39.18
C GLY A 460 -36.19 11.84 38.79
N LEU A 461 -36.88 11.68 37.64
CA LEU A 461 -37.44 10.41 37.16
C LEU A 461 -36.39 9.47 36.56
N ILE A 462 -35.30 10.01 36.04
CA ILE A 462 -34.21 9.28 35.43
C ILE A 462 -32.84 9.72 35.95
N THR A 463 -31.89 8.81 35.94
CA THR A 463 -30.50 9.09 36.32
C THR A 463 -29.74 9.84 35.20
N LYS A 464 -28.64 10.53 35.57
CA LYS A 464 -27.78 11.21 34.59
C LYS A 464 -27.26 10.26 33.50
N GLY A 465 -26.92 9.00 33.85
CA GLY A 465 -26.46 8.01 32.91
C GLY A 465 -27.55 7.55 31.95
N GLU A 466 -28.78 7.38 32.43
CA GLU A 466 -29.94 7.04 31.60
C GLU A 466 -30.30 8.17 30.64
N LYS A 467 -30.31 9.45 31.13
CA LYS A 467 -30.50 10.60 30.27
C LYS A 467 -29.49 10.59 29.12
N TYR A 468 -28.19 10.46 29.45
CA TYR A 468 -27.12 10.42 28.48
C TYR A 468 -27.36 9.33 27.41
N ASN A 469 -27.63 8.09 27.82
CA ASN A 469 -27.87 6.99 26.93
C ASN A 469 -29.08 7.20 26.01
N LYS A 470 -30.19 7.70 26.56
CA LYS A 470 -31.43 8.00 25.81
C LYS A 470 -31.22 9.11 24.77
N VAL A 471 -30.51 10.17 25.15
CA VAL A 471 -30.20 11.28 24.23
C VAL A 471 -29.27 10.84 23.09
N VAL A 472 -28.21 10.10 23.41
CA VAL A 472 -27.28 9.55 22.39
C VAL A 472 -28.01 8.61 21.45
N ASP A 473 -28.86 7.69 21.96
CA ASP A 473 -29.63 6.76 21.14
C ASP A 473 -30.65 7.49 20.23
N ALA A 474 -31.33 8.51 20.75
CA ALA A 474 -32.27 9.31 19.98
C ALA A 474 -31.57 10.04 18.80
N TRP A 475 -30.41 10.63 19.04
CA TRP A 475 -29.64 11.28 17.96
C TRP A 475 -29.01 10.30 16.98
N ALA A 476 -28.56 9.12 17.43
CA ALA A 476 -28.08 8.07 16.54
C ALA A 476 -29.18 7.61 15.58
N LYS A 477 -30.39 7.32 16.09
CA LYS A 477 -31.57 6.95 15.29
C LYS A 477 -31.99 8.05 14.32
N CYS A 478 -31.96 9.31 14.74
CA CYS A 478 -32.24 10.46 13.87
C CYS A 478 -31.25 10.51 12.71
N THR A 479 -29.98 10.34 13.01
CA THR A 479 -28.90 10.38 12.01
C THR A 479 -29.04 9.27 10.97
N ASP A 480 -29.42 8.07 11.38
CA ASP A 480 -29.61 6.95 10.47
C ASP A 480 -30.85 7.16 9.57
N ARG A 481 -31.96 7.68 10.11
CA ARG A 481 -33.13 8.07 9.33
C ARG A 481 -32.83 9.15 8.30
N VAL A 482 -32.11 10.20 8.70
CA VAL A 482 -31.68 11.26 7.77
C VAL A 482 -30.78 10.70 6.66
N ALA A 483 -29.93 9.71 6.98
CA ALA A 483 -29.08 9.05 5.98
C ALA A 483 -29.90 8.20 5.00
N GLU A 484 -30.90 7.46 5.50
CA GLU A 484 -31.82 6.66 4.67
C GLU A 484 -32.62 7.55 3.72
N GLU A 485 -33.22 8.64 4.21
CA GLU A 485 -33.96 9.60 3.40
C GLU A 485 -33.05 10.30 2.35
N MET A 486 -31.83 10.62 2.74
CA MET A 486 -30.84 11.19 1.82
C MET A 486 -30.50 10.20 0.69
N MET A 487 -30.21 8.95 1.05
CA MET A 487 -29.86 7.92 0.07
C MET A 487 -31.05 7.63 -0.87
N ALA A 488 -32.26 7.54 -0.33
CA ALA A 488 -33.48 7.38 -1.13
C ALA A 488 -33.69 8.58 -2.09
N GLY A 489 -33.48 9.80 -1.60
CA GLY A 489 -33.61 11.01 -2.43
C GLY A 489 -32.58 11.10 -3.56
N ILE A 490 -31.33 10.65 -3.32
CA ILE A 490 -30.27 10.64 -4.34
C ILE A 490 -30.47 9.48 -5.33
N GLN A 491 -31.06 8.35 -4.88
CA GLN A 491 -31.35 7.19 -5.72
C GLN A 491 -32.56 7.42 -6.64
N THR A 492 -33.48 8.31 -6.26
CA THR A 492 -34.70 8.55 -7.04
C THR A 492 -34.35 9.04 -8.44
N VAL A 493 -34.74 8.27 -9.44
CA VAL A 493 -34.57 8.63 -10.84
C VAL A 493 -35.56 9.75 -11.16
N GLN A 494 -35.05 10.89 -11.62
CA GLN A 494 -35.88 11.99 -12.10
C GLN A 494 -36.19 11.78 -13.58
N ILE A 495 -37.46 11.86 -13.94
CA ILE A 495 -37.88 11.86 -15.33
C ILE A 495 -37.81 13.32 -15.85
N ASP A 496 -37.21 13.52 -17.01
CA ASP A 496 -37.20 14.81 -17.68
C ASP A 496 -38.57 15.07 -18.30
N GLU A 497 -39.27 16.07 -17.82
CA GLU A 497 -40.63 16.41 -18.27
C GLU A 497 -40.69 16.78 -19.77
N ALA A 498 -39.58 17.27 -20.34
CA ALA A 498 -39.53 17.67 -21.74
C ALA A 498 -39.33 16.47 -22.69
N THR A 499 -38.59 15.46 -22.28
CA THR A 499 -38.21 14.31 -23.12
C THR A 499 -38.87 13.01 -22.73
N GLY A 500 -39.50 12.94 -21.56
CA GLY A 500 -40.07 11.70 -20.97
C GLY A 500 -39.03 10.62 -20.65
N ARG A 501 -37.74 10.96 -20.68
CA ARG A 501 -36.63 10.02 -20.42
C ARG A 501 -36.14 10.13 -19.00
N GLU A 502 -35.58 9.04 -18.50
CA GLU A 502 -34.88 9.06 -17.23
C GLU A 502 -33.66 9.98 -17.31
N LYS A 503 -33.58 10.96 -16.40
CA LYS A 503 -32.37 11.75 -16.21
C LYS A 503 -31.22 10.85 -15.78
N GLN A 504 -30.01 11.34 -16.01
CA GLN A 504 -28.81 10.65 -15.51
C GLN A 504 -28.90 10.52 -13.99
N ILE A 505 -28.63 9.33 -13.47
CA ILE A 505 -28.54 9.07 -12.04
C ILE A 505 -27.48 10.00 -11.43
N ASN A 506 -27.72 10.46 -10.21
CA ASN A 506 -26.79 11.34 -9.51
C ASN A 506 -25.36 10.75 -9.46
N SER A 507 -24.38 11.53 -9.90
CA SER A 507 -22.98 11.10 -10.01
C SER A 507 -22.40 10.64 -8.67
N ILE A 508 -22.80 11.29 -7.57
CA ILE A 508 -22.36 10.93 -6.21
C ILE A 508 -22.90 9.56 -5.82
N TYR A 509 -24.17 9.29 -6.14
CA TYR A 509 -24.75 7.96 -5.92
C TYR A 509 -24.03 6.90 -6.75
N MET A 510 -23.76 7.19 -8.03
CA MET A 510 -23.02 6.26 -8.89
C MET A 510 -21.65 5.91 -8.30
N MET A 511 -20.88 6.90 -7.86
CA MET A 511 -19.54 6.69 -7.29
C MET A 511 -19.60 5.86 -5.99
N SER A 512 -20.54 6.16 -5.12
CA SER A 512 -20.71 5.48 -3.83
C SER A 512 -21.25 4.05 -4.00
N HIS A 513 -22.30 3.87 -4.81
CA HIS A 513 -22.93 2.56 -5.04
C HIS A 513 -22.01 1.62 -5.82
N ALA A 514 -21.29 2.13 -6.81
CA ALA A 514 -20.26 1.37 -7.51
C ALA A 514 -19.12 0.91 -6.58
N GLY A 515 -18.89 1.61 -5.46
CA GLY A 515 -17.73 1.40 -4.60
C GLY A 515 -16.43 1.94 -5.22
N ALA A 516 -16.55 2.84 -6.21
CA ALA A 516 -15.41 3.49 -6.86
C ALA A 516 -14.73 4.48 -5.91
N ARG A 517 -15.51 5.38 -5.33
CA ARG A 517 -15.03 6.39 -4.36
C ARG A 517 -16.17 6.86 -3.47
N GLY A 518 -15.86 7.06 -2.19
CA GLY A 518 -16.83 7.50 -1.19
C GLY A 518 -17.64 6.35 -0.59
N SER A 519 -17.74 6.32 0.73
CA SER A 519 -18.61 5.41 1.46
C SER A 519 -19.95 6.09 1.79
N PRO A 520 -21.03 5.33 2.04
CA PRO A 520 -22.29 5.89 2.52
C PRO A 520 -22.12 6.77 3.76
N ALA A 521 -21.18 6.41 4.66
CA ALA A 521 -20.85 7.20 5.84
C ALA A 521 -20.23 8.58 5.49
N GLN A 522 -19.42 8.66 4.44
CA GLN A 522 -18.87 9.93 3.96
C GLN A 522 -19.96 10.79 3.30
N MET A 523 -20.85 10.19 2.51
CA MET A 523 -21.99 10.89 1.90
C MET A 523 -22.93 11.46 2.95
N LYS A 524 -23.20 10.71 4.03
CA LYS A 524 -23.96 11.16 5.18
C LYS A 524 -23.40 12.43 5.81
N GLN A 525 -22.08 12.57 5.90
CA GLN A 525 -21.44 13.77 6.42
C GLN A 525 -21.48 14.96 5.45
N LEU A 526 -21.49 14.70 4.14
CA LEU A 526 -21.50 15.73 3.11
C LEU A 526 -22.88 16.39 2.94
N ALA A 527 -23.95 15.60 2.93
CA ALA A 527 -25.30 16.06 2.61
C ALA A 527 -26.37 15.76 3.69
N GLY A 528 -26.10 14.90 4.64
CA GLY A 528 -26.99 14.54 5.74
C GLY A 528 -26.70 15.31 7.03
N MET A 529 -26.14 14.63 8.01
CA MET A 529 -25.68 15.16 9.30
C MET A 529 -24.30 14.63 9.63
N ARG A 530 -23.51 15.42 10.35
CA ARG A 530 -22.15 15.01 10.70
C ARG A 530 -22.06 13.98 11.82
N VAL A 531 -23.06 13.79 12.65
CA VAL A 531 -23.11 12.79 13.73
C VAL A 531 -22.56 13.28 15.09
N LEU A 532 -22.76 12.45 16.09
CA LEU A 532 -22.17 12.59 17.42
C LEU A 532 -20.65 12.42 17.37
N MET A 533 -19.94 13.31 18.04
CA MET A 533 -18.48 13.27 18.12
C MET A 533 -18.02 12.67 19.45
N ALA A 534 -16.91 11.94 19.43
CA ALA A 534 -16.27 11.43 20.63
C ALA A 534 -15.19 12.39 21.13
N LYS A 535 -15.12 12.59 22.45
CA LYS A 535 -14.00 13.26 23.11
C LYS A 535 -12.71 12.43 22.97
N PRO A 536 -11.53 13.00 23.23
CA PRO A 536 -10.29 12.23 23.31
C PRO A 536 -10.33 11.06 24.31
N SER A 537 -11.15 11.17 25.38
CA SER A 537 -11.40 10.10 26.34
C SER A 537 -12.17 8.89 25.78
N GLY A 538 -12.80 9.01 24.60
CA GLY A 538 -13.71 8.02 24.02
C GLY A 538 -15.18 8.23 24.36
N GLU A 539 -15.51 9.14 25.28
CA GLU A 539 -16.89 9.50 25.64
C GLU A 539 -17.55 10.30 24.51
N ILE A 540 -18.79 9.97 24.16
CA ILE A 540 -19.57 10.66 23.12
C ILE A 540 -20.10 11.99 23.68
N ILE A 541 -20.01 13.04 22.88
CA ILE A 541 -20.56 14.36 23.24
C ILE A 541 -22.07 14.33 23.01
N GLU A 542 -22.88 14.71 24.04
CA GLU A 542 -24.35 14.68 23.98
C GLU A 542 -24.91 15.60 22.87
N THR A 543 -24.25 16.72 22.60
CA THR A 543 -24.66 17.67 21.57
C THR A 543 -24.22 17.20 20.20
N PRO A 544 -25.16 16.83 19.28
CA PRO A 544 -24.82 16.40 17.95
C PRO A 544 -24.37 17.57 17.07
N ILE A 545 -23.65 17.27 16.01
CA ILE A 545 -23.39 18.19 14.91
C ILE A 545 -24.49 18.00 13.86
N ILE A 546 -25.44 18.92 13.80
CA ILE A 546 -26.62 18.85 12.93
C ILE A 546 -26.27 19.26 11.51
N SER A 547 -25.39 20.25 11.36
CA SER A 547 -24.95 20.74 10.06
C SER A 547 -24.14 19.69 9.30
N ASN A 548 -24.26 19.71 7.98
CA ASN A 548 -23.42 18.96 7.06
C ASN A 548 -22.34 19.87 6.46
N PHE A 549 -21.42 19.30 5.69
CA PHE A 549 -20.36 20.08 5.06
C PHE A 549 -20.87 21.02 3.95
N LYS A 550 -21.99 20.68 3.30
CA LYS A 550 -22.60 21.54 2.27
C LYS A 550 -23.18 22.82 2.87
N GLU A 551 -23.87 22.71 4.01
CA GLU A 551 -24.47 23.85 4.72
C GLU A 551 -23.42 24.70 5.44
N GLY A 552 -22.29 24.10 5.79
CA GLY A 552 -21.27 24.70 6.63
C GLY A 552 -21.53 24.52 8.12
N LEU A 553 -20.47 24.37 8.90
CA LEU A 553 -20.53 24.17 10.35
C LEU A 553 -20.59 25.51 11.07
N SER A 554 -21.38 25.59 12.13
CA SER A 554 -21.31 26.72 13.08
C SER A 554 -19.98 26.65 13.87
N VAL A 555 -19.59 27.76 14.50
CA VAL A 555 -18.34 27.85 15.27
C VAL A 555 -18.29 26.81 16.39
N LEU A 556 -19.39 26.58 17.09
CA LEU A 556 -19.49 25.60 18.18
C LEU A 556 -19.41 24.16 17.63
N GLU A 557 -20.09 23.88 16.53
CA GLU A 557 -20.05 22.57 15.88
C GLU A 557 -18.66 22.27 15.32
N TYR A 558 -17.99 23.27 14.75
CA TYR A 558 -16.60 23.13 14.31
C TYR A 558 -15.68 22.80 15.48
N PHE A 559 -15.79 23.54 16.59
CA PHE A 559 -15.01 23.29 17.80
C PHE A 559 -15.21 21.86 18.32
N ASN A 560 -16.46 21.39 18.42
CA ASN A 560 -16.77 20.02 18.82
C ASN A 560 -16.17 18.97 17.84
N SER A 561 -16.16 19.28 16.55
CA SER A 561 -15.65 18.38 15.53
C SER A 561 -14.12 18.20 15.57
N THR A 562 -13.39 19.22 16.06
CA THR A 562 -11.92 19.18 16.12
C THR A 562 -11.38 18.20 17.17
N HIS A 563 -12.16 17.82 18.17
CA HIS A 563 -11.73 16.86 19.19
C HIS A 563 -11.32 15.51 18.61
N GLY A 564 -12.11 14.96 17.69
CA GLY A 564 -11.81 13.68 17.04
C GLY A 564 -10.61 13.77 16.09
N ALA A 565 -10.50 14.85 15.32
CA ALA A 565 -9.39 15.06 14.38
C ALA A 565 -8.04 15.23 15.11
N ARG A 566 -8.02 16.05 16.18
CA ARG A 566 -6.80 16.23 16.98
C ARG A 566 -6.38 14.97 17.71
N LYS A 567 -7.32 14.15 18.17
CA LYS A 567 -7.00 12.85 18.75
C LYS A 567 -6.28 11.95 17.74
N GLY A 568 -6.81 11.84 16.51
CA GLY A 568 -6.16 11.07 15.46
C GLY A 568 -4.71 11.51 15.20
N LEU A 569 -4.45 12.82 15.13
CA LEU A 569 -3.11 13.37 14.98
C LEU A 569 -2.19 13.17 16.20
N ALA A 570 -2.75 13.12 17.40
CA ALA A 570 -1.97 12.89 18.62
C ALA A 570 -1.64 11.40 18.83
N ASP A 571 -2.52 10.50 18.39
CA ASP A 571 -2.36 9.05 18.54
C ASP A 571 -1.45 8.45 17.45
N THR A 572 -1.27 9.14 16.30
CA THR A 572 -0.33 8.75 15.21
C THR A 572 1.07 9.27 15.48
#